data_cd775ff08f53307fddd478dcc7ab6165
#
_entry.id   cd775ff08f53307fddd478dcc7ab6165
#
_cell.length_a   1.000
_cell.length_b   1.000
_cell.length_c   1.000
_cell.angle_alpha   90.00
_cell.angle_beta   90.00
_cell.angle_gamma   90.00
#
_symmetry.space_group_name_H-M   'P 1'
#
loop_
_entity.id
_entity.type
_entity.pdbx_description
1 polymer ?
#
loop_
_entity_poly.entity_id
_entity_poly.type
_entity_poly.pdbx_seq_one_letter_code
_entity_poly.pdbx_strand_id
1 'polypeptide(L)'
;MRISFKRSFAVAVTTAAVLFGLSGLSKAAEDHSTTLTVATEQYHLRLHHLHTGESIDIVYRVGDTYVPAALDKLNHFLRDHRTQDVSSYDPKEFDVLHALMAKLGKPDGVIDIVCGYRTPWSNAFLRQGRASSGVAEHSQHMLAKAIDIRVPGVATTTLRDAALSLHAGGVGYYPVNEFVHVDVGPVRQWSYGLASHRSVAHDSVRPARSSARGATAGE
;
A
#
# COMPACT_ATOMS: atom_id res chain seq x y z
N MET A 1 39.43 43.68 31.81
CA MET A 1 39.59 42.92 33.06
C MET A 1 40.00 41.51 32.67
N ARG A 2 41.32 41.20 32.78
CA ARG A 2 41.90 39.90 32.38
C ARG A 2 42.04 39.06 33.66
N ILE A 3 41.51 37.85 33.64
CA ILE A 3 41.74 36.89 34.73
C ILE A 3 42.57 35.73 34.15
N SER A 4 43.80 35.66 34.66
CA SER A 4 44.81 34.65 34.36
C SER A 4 44.61 33.47 35.30
N PHE A 5 44.54 32.26 34.77
CA PHE A 5 44.57 31.03 35.56
C PHE A 5 45.91 30.32 35.42
N LYS A 6 46.62 30.20 36.55
CA LYS A 6 47.93 29.57 36.69
C LYS A 6 47.83 28.06 36.63
N ARG A 7 48.72 27.44 35.86
CA ARG A 7 48.97 26.01 35.88
C ARG A 7 49.81 25.65 37.09
N SER A 8 49.39 24.62 37.84
CA SER A 8 50.25 23.95 38.84
C SER A 8 50.59 22.55 38.33
N PHE A 9 51.91 22.33 38.22
CA PHE A 9 52.50 21.02 37.99
C PHE A 9 52.72 20.35 39.34
N ALA A 10 52.28 19.10 39.52
CA ALA A 10 52.72 18.24 40.61
C ALA A 10 53.46 17.05 40.01
N VAL A 11 54.74 16.95 40.45
CA VAL A 11 55.66 15.84 40.18
C VAL A 11 55.43 14.83 41.30
N ALA A 12 55.16 13.57 40.95
CA ALA A 12 55.19 12.48 41.92
C ALA A 12 56.21 11.44 41.52
N VAL A 13 57.01 11.14 42.49
CA VAL A 13 58.24 10.32 42.46
C VAL A 13 57.89 8.83 42.47
N THR A 14 58.60 8.07 41.65
CA THR A 14 58.59 6.62 41.51
C THR A 14 59.18 5.92 42.71
N THR A 15 58.54 4.86 43.19
CA THR A 15 59.19 3.80 43.97
C THR A 15 58.84 2.45 43.35
N ALA A 16 59.89 1.75 42.88
CA ALA A 16 59.81 0.39 42.34
C ALA A 16 59.80 -0.62 43.51
N ALA A 17 58.85 -1.53 43.51
CA ALA A 17 58.88 -2.76 44.28
C ALA A 17 58.67 -3.93 43.34
N VAL A 18 59.74 -4.72 43.19
CA VAL A 18 59.72 -6.00 42.48
C VAL A 18 59.29 -7.07 43.48
N LEU A 19 58.16 -7.72 43.17
CA LEU A 19 57.82 -8.99 43.85
C LEU A 19 57.42 -10.01 42.75
N PHE A 20 58.27 -11.04 42.69
CA PHE A 20 58.00 -12.30 41.95
C PHE A 20 56.84 -13.03 42.67
N GLY A 21 55.83 -13.42 41.91
CA GLY A 21 54.73 -14.22 42.46
C GLY A 21 53.94 -14.91 41.33
N LEU A 22 54.23 -16.17 41.18
CA LEU A 22 53.50 -17.30 40.57
C LEU A 22 52.31 -17.04 39.61
N SER A 23 52.47 -17.66 38.48
CA SER A 23 51.54 -17.99 37.41
C SER A 23 50.18 -18.49 37.90
N GLY A 24 49.14 -17.75 37.56
CA GLY A 24 47.77 -18.23 37.48
C GLY A 24 47.18 -17.76 36.14
N LEU A 25 47.17 -18.63 35.15
CA LEU A 25 46.40 -18.40 33.91
C LEU A 25 44.90 -18.40 34.29
N SER A 26 44.36 -17.26 34.62
CA SER A 26 42.94 -17.06 34.63
C SER A 26 42.52 -16.64 33.22
N LYS A 27 42.04 -17.63 32.45
CA LYS A 27 41.43 -17.41 31.15
C LYS A 27 40.10 -16.71 31.42
N ALA A 28 40.13 -15.36 31.40
CA ALA A 28 38.90 -14.58 31.36
C ALA A 28 38.14 -15.00 30.07
N ALA A 29 37.09 -15.75 30.27
CA ALA A 29 36.07 -15.92 29.23
C ALA A 29 35.46 -14.57 29.00
N GLU A 30 35.83 -13.88 27.91
CA GLU A 30 35.09 -12.74 27.41
C GLU A 30 33.74 -13.28 26.94
N ASP A 31 32.75 -13.11 27.79
CA ASP A 31 31.35 -13.35 27.44
C ASP A 31 30.93 -12.29 26.39
N HIS A 32 31.16 -12.64 25.13
CA HIS A 32 30.65 -11.88 24.00
C HIS A 32 29.13 -12.10 23.94
N SER A 33 28.43 -11.49 24.88
CA SER A 33 26.99 -11.34 24.77
C SER A 33 26.69 -10.48 23.55
N THR A 34 26.64 -11.11 22.38
CA THR A 34 26.17 -10.48 21.16
C THR A 34 24.68 -10.25 21.32
N THR A 35 24.32 -9.07 21.83
CA THR A 35 22.95 -8.60 21.82
C THR A 35 22.54 -8.43 20.37
N LEU A 36 21.90 -9.44 19.80
CA LEU A 36 21.24 -9.34 18.50
C LEU A 36 20.11 -8.32 18.64
N THR A 37 20.40 -7.08 18.31
CA THR A 37 19.38 -6.06 18.14
C THR A 37 18.58 -6.46 16.90
N VAL A 38 17.48 -7.17 17.10
CA VAL A 38 16.52 -7.41 16.03
C VAL A 38 15.96 -6.06 15.62
N ALA A 39 16.40 -5.55 14.48
CA ALA A 39 15.82 -4.34 13.92
C ALA A 39 14.32 -4.59 13.70
N THR A 40 13.47 -3.87 14.41
CA THR A 40 12.02 -3.99 14.24
C THR A 40 11.65 -3.48 12.86
N GLU A 41 10.96 -4.30 12.09
CA GLU A 41 10.55 -3.99 10.72
C GLU A 41 9.70 -2.72 10.68
N GLN A 42 10.03 -1.81 9.76
CA GLN A 42 9.30 -0.57 9.55
C GLN A 42 8.55 -0.63 8.23
N TYR A 43 7.26 -0.32 8.29
CA TYR A 43 6.38 -0.27 7.15
C TYR A 43 6.17 1.19 6.74
N HIS A 44 6.53 1.49 5.53
CA HIS A 44 6.73 2.83 5.03
C HIS A 44 5.90 3.05 3.76
N LEU A 45 5.38 4.26 3.57
CA LEU A 45 4.65 4.69 2.37
C LEU A 45 5.14 6.05 1.89
N ARG A 46 5.29 6.19 0.58
CA ARG A 46 5.49 7.45 -0.13
C ARG A 46 4.31 7.72 -1.02
N LEU A 47 3.56 8.76 -0.73
CA LEU A 47 2.33 9.09 -1.44
C LEU A 47 2.42 10.50 -2.02
N HIS A 48 1.83 10.68 -3.22
CA HIS A 48 1.63 11.98 -3.84
C HIS A 48 0.16 12.12 -4.24
N HIS A 49 -0.50 13.19 -3.80
CA HIS A 49 -1.92 13.41 -4.05
C HIS A 49 -2.14 14.26 -5.29
N LEU A 50 -2.72 13.71 -6.36
CA LEU A 50 -2.83 14.35 -7.66
C LEU A 50 -3.75 15.59 -7.69
N HIS A 51 -4.69 15.72 -6.74
CA HIS A 51 -5.61 16.87 -6.67
C HIS A 51 -5.12 17.98 -5.75
N THR A 52 -4.41 17.65 -4.66
CA THR A 52 -3.92 18.67 -3.72
C THR A 52 -2.46 19.05 -3.97
N GLY A 53 -1.72 18.22 -4.70
CA GLY A 53 -0.27 18.38 -4.92
C GLY A 53 0.59 18.07 -3.70
N GLU A 54 -0.02 17.64 -2.60
CA GLU A 54 0.69 17.27 -1.37
C GLU A 54 1.46 15.96 -1.55
N SER A 55 2.56 15.80 -0.81
CA SER A 55 3.32 14.56 -0.73
C SER A 55 3.60 14.21 0.72
N ILE A 56 3.62 12.91 1.03
CA ILE A 56 3.96 12.41 2.35
C ILE A 56 4.91 11.22 2.22
N ASP A 57 5.90 11.16 3.10
CA ASP A 57 6.84 10.06 3.28
C ASP A 57 6.79 9.69 4.76
N ILE A 58 6.29 8.47 5.09
CA ILE A 58 5.89 8.17 6.45
C ILE A 58 6.00 6.69 6.81
N VAL A 59 6.59 6.40 7.96
CA VAL A 59 6.50 5.09 8.62
C VAL A 59 5.18 5.04 9.39
N TYR A 60 4.26 4.18 8.95
CA TYR A 60 2.92 4.08 9.54
C TYR A 60 2.76 2.90 10.50
N ARG A 61 3.67 1.91 10.44
CA ARG A 61 3.68 0.72 11.29
C ARG A 61 5.10 0.29 11.62
N VAL A 62 5.33 -0.18 12.85
CA VAL A 62 6.61 -0.73 13.32
C VAL A 62 6.33 -2.09 13.96
N GLY A 63 6.87 -3.14 13.38
CA GLY A 63 6.47 -4.52 13.71
C GLY A 63 4.95 -4.69 13.55
N ASP A 64 4.28 -5.12 14.61
CA ASP A 64 2.83 -5.33 14.63
C ASP A 64 2.04 -4.10 15.12
N THR A 65 2.72 -2.97 15.37
CA THR A 65 2.09 -1.79 15.98
C THR A 65 1.97 -0.65 14.99
N TYR A 66 0.74 -0.18 14.73
CA TYR A 66 0.51 1.05 13.98
C TYR A 66 0.91 2.26 14.79
N VAL A 67 1.43 3.29 14.11
CA VAL A 67 1.87 4.56 14.72
C VAL A 67 0.70 5.56 14.67
N PRO A 68 0.02 5.87 15.80
CA PRO A 68 -1.21 6.68 15.78
C PRO A 68 -1.02 8.04 15.10
N ALA A 69 0.06 8.76 15.43
CA ALA A 69 0.35 10.05 14.81
C ALA A 69 0.62 9.97 13.30
N ALA A 70 1.08 8.83 12.79
CA ALA A 70 1.22 8.60 11.36
C ALA A 70 -0.14 8.33 10.71
N LEU A 71 -1.02 7.56 11.36
CA LEU A 71 -2.38 7.33 10.88
C LEU A 71 -3.17 8.65 10.80
N ASP A 72 -3.05 9.53 11.79
CA ASP A 72 -3.70 10.85 11.76
C ASP A 72 -3.23 11.70 10.58
N LYS A 73 -1.92 11.69 10.28
CA LYS A 73 -1.38 12.38 9.11
C LYS A 73 -1.88 11.77 7.80
N LEU A 74 -1.95 10.44 7.69
CA LEU A 74 -2.49 9.75 6.51
C LEU A 74 -3.99 10.04 6.33
N ASN A 75 -4.77 10.04 7.42
CA ASN A 75 -6.18 10.40 7.38
C ASN A 75 -6.39 11.82 6.83
N HIS A 76 -5.59 12.79 7.30
CA HIS A 76 -5.63 14.15 6.80
C HIS A 76 -5.19 14.25 5.33
N PHE A 77 -4.12 13.56 4.96
CA PHE A 77 -3.60 13.52 3.58
C PHE A 77 -4.63 12.96 2.59
N LEU A 78 -5.37 11.93 2.99
CA LEU A 78 -6.39 11.25 2.17
C LEU A 78 -7.80 11.82 2.32
N ARG A 79 -7.95 13.01 2.91
CA ARG A 79 -9.24 13.70 3.08
C ARG A 79 -9.96 13.93 1.74
N ASP A 80 -11.23 14.16 1.80
CA ASP A 80 -11.99 14.60 0.62
C ASP A 80 -11.48 15.94 0.11
N HIS A 81 -10.80 15.94 -1.05
CA HIS A 81 -10.18 17.15 -1.61
C HIS A 81 -11.20 18.24 -2.01
N ARG A 82 -12.49 17.93 -2.11
CA ARG A 82 -13.56 18.90 -2.45
C ARG A 82 -14.11 19.59 -1.21
N THR A 83 -14.35 18.83 -0.15
CA THR A 83 -15.00 19.33 1.08
C THR A 83 -14.01 19.56 2.21
N GLN A 84 -12.79 19.05 2.10
CA GLN A 84 -11.74 19.04 3.12
C GLN A 84 -12.10 18.20 4.37
N ASP A 85 -13.17 17.41 4.31
CA ASP A 85 -13.56 16.52 5.39
C ASP A 85 -12.55 15.36 5.52
N VAL A 86 -12.18 15.06 6.76
CA VAL A 86 -11.27 13.99 7.16
C VAL A 86 -12.08 12.81 7.70
N SER A 87 -11.67 11.60 7.37
CA SER A 87 -12.22 10.36 7.95
C SER A 87 -11.09 9.44 8.38
N SER A 88 -11.36 8.61 9.40
CA SER A 88 -10.39 7.61 9.88
C SER A 88 -10.38 6.40 8.94
N TYR A 89 -9.26 6.17 8.30
CA TYR A 89 -9.05 5.00 7.44
C TYR A 89 -8.92 3.72 8.27
N ASP A 90 -9.40 2.61 7.68
CA ASP A 90 -9.01 1.29 8.15
C ASP A 90 -7.49 1.11 7.89
N PRO A 91 -6.66 0.92 8.92
CA PRO A 91 -5.20 0.86 8.74
C PRO A 91 -4.74 -0.28 7.83
N LYS A 92 -5.55 -1.32 7.63
CA LYS A 92 -5.29 -2.42 6.69
C LYS A 92 -5.17 -1.93 5.24
N GLU A 93 -5.80 -0.80 4.90
CA GLU A 93 -5.67 -0.20 3.58
C GLU A 93 -4.21 0.21 3.30
N PHE A 94 -3.50 0.70 4.33
CA PHE A 94 -2.08 1.04 4.22
C PHE A 94 -1.20 -0.21 4.08
N ASP A 95 -1.57 -1.31 4.74
CA ASP A 95 -0.88 -2.60 4.57
C ASP A 95 -1.06 -3.15 3.14
N VAL A 96 -2.25 -2.97 2.55
CA VAL A 96 -2.50 -3.34 1.14
C VAL A 96 -1.62 -2.54 0.21
N LEU A 97 -1.51 -1.21 0.39
CA LEU A 97 -0.63 -0.38 -0.42
C LEU A 97 0.84 -0.79 -0.30
N HIS A 98 1.32 -1.04 0.92
CA HIS A 98 2.70 -1.49 1.16
C HIS A 98 2.98 -2.84 0.50
N ALA A 99 2.10 -3.83 0.70
CA ALA A 99 2.22 -5.16 0.08
C ALA A 99 2.18 -5.09 -1.45
N LEU A 100 1.35 -4.20 -2.01
CA LEU A 100 1.25 -3.96 -3.44
C LEU A 100 2.57 -3.42 -4.01
N MET A 101 3.18 -2.43 -3.35
CA MET A 101 4.46 -1.87 -3.79
C MET A 101 5.59 -2.89 -3.70
N ALA A 102 5.63 -3.72 -2.65
CA ALA A 102 6.57 -4.84 -2.54
C ALA A 102 6.36 -5.85 -3.69
N LYS A 103 5.11 -6.19 -4.00
CA LYS A 103 4.73 -7.10 -5.11
C LYS A 103 5.16 -6.58 -6.48
N LEU A 104 5.13 -5.26 -6.67
CA LEU A 104 5.60 -4.59 -7.89
C LEU A 104 7.12 -4.45 -7.97
N GLY A 105 7.86 -4.90 -6.95
CA GLY A 105 9.32 -4.70 -6.85
C GLY A 105 9.72 -3.24 -6.67
N LYS A 106 8.84 -2.41 -6.11
CA LYS A 106 9.02 -0.97 -5.88
C LYS A 106 8.73 -0.58 -4.42
N PRO A 107 9.35 -1.22 -3.41
CA PRO A 107 9.02 -0.98 -2.00
C PRO A 107 9.17 0.50 -1.59
N ASP A 108 10.14 1.22 -2.18
CA ASP A 108 10.40 2.63 -1.91
C ASP A 108 9.81 3.57 -2.99
N GLY A 109 8.94 3.05 -3.85
CA GLY A 109 8.30 3.82 -4.92
C GLY A 109 7.23 4.77 -4.39
N VAL A 110 6.90 5.80 -5.20
CA VAL A 110 5.79 6.70 -4.92
C VAL A 110 4.49 6.13 -5.46
N ILE A 111 3.42 6.26 -4.70
CA ILE A 111 2.05 5.98 -5.13
C ILE A 111 1.35 7.32 -5.36
N ASP A 112 0.86 7.53 -6.57
CA ASP A 112 0.00 8.66 -6.90
C ASP A 112 -1.44 8.38 -6.47
N ILE A 113 -2.00 9.23 -5.59
CA ILE A 113 -3.36 9.13 -5.10
C ILE A 113 -4.29 9.91 -6.03
N VAL A 114 -5.18 9.20 -6.71
CA VAL A 114 -6.23 9.77 -7.57
C VAL A 114 -7.45 10.16 -6.73
N CYS A 115 -7.84 9.32 -5.76
CA CYS A 115 -8.94 9.61 -4.84
C CYS A 115 -8.74 8.84 -3.53
N GLY A 116 -8.85 9.56 -2.40
CA GLY A 116 -8.91 9.00 -1.07
C GLY A 116 -10.35 8.93 -0.54
N TYR A 117 -10.59 9.50 0.66
CA TYR A 117 -11.91 9.60 1.26
C TYR A 117 -12.85 10.45 0.41
N ARG A 118 -14.11 10.09 0.42
CA ARG A 118 -15.17 10.76 -0.32
C ARG A 118 -16.40 10.90 0.57
N THR A 119 -16.80 12.14 0.84
CA THR A 119 -18.05 12.40 1.56
C THR A 119 -19.26 11.88 0.77
N PRO A 120 -20.39 11.62 1.43
CA PRO A 120 -21.65 11.31 0.74
C PRO A 120 -22.02 12.37 -0.30
N TRP A 121 -21.76 13.65 0.00
CA TRP A 121 -22.00 14.76 -0.92
C TRP A 121 -21.11 14.64 -2.17
N SER A 122 -19.79 14.47 -2.01
CA SER A 122 -18.86 14.28 -3.12
C SER A 122 -19.20 13.05 -3.95
N ASN A 123 -19.62 11.96 -3.31
CA ASN A 123 -20.04 10.76 -4.00
C ASN A 123 -21.30 10.99 -4.84
N ALA A 124 -22.31 11.66 -4.29
CA ALA A 124 -23.54 12.05 -5.00
C ALA A 124 -23.23 13.00 -6.17
N PHE A 125 -22.38 14.01 -5.96
CA PHE A 125 -21.95 14.96 -6.98
C PHE A 125 -21.30 14.24 -8.18
N LEU A 126 -20.43 13.28 -7.95
CA LEU A 126 -19.78 12.50 -9.02
C LEU A 126 -20.77 11.59 -9.78
N ARG A 127 -21.84 11.13 -9.12
CA ARG A 127 -22.89 10.32 -9.75
C ARG A 127 -23.82 11.13 -10.63
N GLN A 128 -24.11 12.39 -10.28
CA GLN A 128 -25.02 13.27 -11.02
C GLN A 128 -24.44 13.69 -12.38
N GLY A 129 -23.13 13.74 -12.54
CA GLY A 129 -22.48 14.28 -13.72
C GLY A 129 -22.56 13.40 -14.99
N ARG A 130 -22.93 12.11 -14.88
CA ARG A 130 -23.00 11.18 -16.03
C ARG A 130 -23.95 10.02 -15.71
N ALA A 131 -24.80 9.64 -16.65
CA ALA A 131 -25.72 8.49 -16.53
C ALA A 131 -25.00 7.14 -16.28
N SER A 132 -23.69 7.08 -16.56
CA SER A 132 -22.82 5.94 -16.28
C SER A 132 -21.48 6.46 -15.71
N SER A 133 -21.48 6.95 -14.47
CA SER A 133 -20.28 7.54 -13.87
C SER A 133 -19.25 6.50 -13.41
N GLY A 134 -19.62 5.21 -13.34
CA GLY A 134 -18.80 4.16 -12.71
C GLY A 134 -18.68 4.31 -11.18
N VAL A 135 -19.38 5.28 -10.57
CA VAL A 135 -19.38 5.55 -9.14
C VAL A 135 -20.49 4.80 -8.45
N ALA A 136 -20.16 3.88 -7.55
CA ALA A 136 -21.11 3.11 -6.76
C ALA A 136 -21.90 4.02 -5.79
N GLU A 137 -23.16 3.67 -5.52
CA GLU A 137 -23.97 4.35 -4.50
C GLU A 137 -23.41 4.14 -3.10
N HIS A 138 -23.10 2.89 -2.77
CA HIS A 138 -22.46 2.49 -1.52
C HIS A 138 -20.97 2.26 -1.76
N SER A 139 -20.19 3.34 -1.83
CA SER A 139 -18.77 3.30 -2.15
C SER A 139 -17.91 3.07 -0.91
N GLN A 140 -16.89 2.21 -1.02
CA GLN A 140 -15.90 2.02 0.04
C GLN A 140 -15.09 3.30 0.34
N HIS A 141 -14.99 4.23 -0.61
CA HIS A 141 -14.41 5.56 -0.36
C HIS A 141 -15.17 6.34 0.73
N MET A 142 -16.51 6.20 0.81
CA MET A 142 -17.30 6.86 1.84
C MET A 142 -17.11 6.26 3.24
N LEU A 143 -16.53 5.08 3.32
CA LEU A 143 -16.19 4.39 4.56
C LEU A 143 -14.71 4.53 4.95
N ALA A 144 -13.94 5.31 4.18
CA ALA A 144 -12.48 5.41 4.31
C ALA A 144 -11.79 4.02 4.31
N LYS A 145 -12.20 3.18 3.36
CA LYS A 145 -11.69 1.81 3.16
C LYS A 145 -11.19 1.55 1.75
N ALA A 146 -11.08 2.59 0.92
CA ALA A 146 -10.68 2.48 -0.47
C ALA A 146 -9.81 3.66 -0.91
N ILE A 147 -8.90 3.39 -1.83
CA ILE A 147 -8.05 4.38 -2.48
C ILE A 147 -7.96 4.07 -3.97
N ASP A 148 -8.10 5.09 -4.81
CA ASP A 148 -7.81 5.01 -6.25
C ASP A 148 -6.37 5.46 -6.48
N ILE A 149 -5.58 4.62 -7.16
CA ILE A 149 -4.12 4.81 -7.24
C ILE A 149 -3.57 4.67 -8.67
N ARG A 150 -2.42 5.32 -8.88
CA ARG A 150 -1.47 5.04 -9.96
C ARG A 150 -0.09 4.79 -9.35
N VAL A 151 0.76 4.11 -10.08
CA VAL A 151 2.18 3.98 -9.71
C VAL A 151 3.03 4.43 -10.89
N PRO A 152 3.83 5.49 -10.78
CA PRO A 152 4.66 6.00 -11.86
C PRO A 152 5.56 4.91 -12.45
N GLY A 153 5.51 4.80 -13.79
CA GLY A 153 6.29 3.80 -14.52
C GLY A 153 5.78 2.36 -14.41
N VAL A 154 4.54 2.16 -13.92
CA VAL A 154 3.85 0.85 -13.91
C VAL A 154 2.60 0.94 -14.78
N ALA A 155 2.47 0.03 -15.73
CA ALA A 155 1.24 -0.06 -16.54
C ALA A 155 0.04 -0.38 -15.64
N THR A 156 -1.10 0.25 -15.89
CA THR A 156 -2.34 0.07 -15.10
C THR A 156 -2.79 -1.40 -15.07
N THR A 157 -2.53 -2.16 -16.14
CA THR A 157 -2.79 -3.61 -16.19
C THR A 157 -1.91 -4.37 -15.20
N THR A 158 -0.62 -4.07 -15.14
CA THR A 158 0.33 -4.69 -14.19
C THR A 158 -0.05 -4.35 -12.76
N LEU A 159 -0.43 -3.09 -12.48
CA LEU A 159 -0.91 -2.64 -11.18
C LEU A 159 -2.16 -3.40 -10.75
N ARG A 160 -3.15 -3.55 -11.66
CA ARG A 160 -4.36 -4.34 -11.43
C ARG A 160 -4.02 -5.79 -11.08
N ASP A 161 -3.17 -6.45 -11.88
CA ASP A 161 -2.85 -7.87 -11.70
C ASP A 161 -2.11 -8.11 -10.37
N ALA A 162 -1.21 -7.21 -10.01
CA ALA A 162 -0.56 -7.23 -8.70
C ALA A 162 -1.58 -7.07 -7.56
N ALA A 163 -2.50 -6.11 -7.65
CA ALA A 163 -3.55 -5.90 -6.64
C ALA A 163 -4.47 -7.12 -6.51
N LEU A 164 -4.93 -7.69 -7.63
CA LEU A 164 -5.76 -8.91 -7.63
C LEU A 164 -5.06 -10.08 -6.94
N SER A 165 -3.75 -10.22 -7.13
CA SER A 165 -2.98 -11.33 -6.54
C SER A 165 -2.83 -11.25 -5.02
N LEU A 166 -3.14 -10.11 -4.40
CA LEU A 166 -3.12 -9.95 -2.94
C LEU A 166 -4.38 -10.54 -2.27
N HIS A 167 -5.49 -10.65 -2.99
CA HIS A 167 -6.79 -11.11 -2.46
C HIS A 167 -7.23 -10.36 -1.19
N ALA A 168 -6.81 -9.08 -1.04
CA ALA A 168 -7.01 -8.29 0.17
C ALA A 168 -8.41 -7.66 0.27
N GLY A 169 -9.08 -7.45 -0.88
CA GLY A 169 -10.38 -6.80 -0.95
C GLY A 169 -10.84 -6.59 -2.39
N GLY A 170 -11.58 -5.51 -2.65
CA GLY A 170 -12.05 -5.15 -3.98
C GLY A 170 -10.97 -4.52 -4.83
N VAL A 171 -10.95 -4.88 -6.12
CA VAL A 171 -10.06 -4.30 -7.13
C VAL A 171 -10.88 -3.84 -8.33
N GLY A 172 -10.83 -2.54 -8.62
CA GLY A 172 -11.47 -1.91 -9.79
C GLY A 172 -10.44 -1.48 -10.82
N TYR A 173 -10.66 -1.85 -12.07
CA TYR A 173 -9.78 -1.48 -13.17
C TYR A 173 -10.42 -0.40 -14.05
N TYR A 174 -9.77 0.75 -14.16
CA TYR A 174 -10.23 1.93 -14.90
C TYR A 174 -9.23 2.32 -16.00
N PRO A 175 -9.16 1.56 -17.11
CA PRO A 175 -8.14 1.74 -18.14
C PRO A 175 -8.18 3.10 -18.85
N VAL A 176 -9.38 3.68 -19.05
CA VAL A 176 -9.54 4.99 -19.70
C VAL A 176 -9.05 6.12 -18.81
N ASN A 177 -9.21 5.98 -17.50
CA ASN A 177 -8.78 6.95 -16.50
C ASN A 177 -7.40 6.61 -15.92
N GLU A 178 -6.80 5.48 -16.34
CA GLU A 178 -5.46 5.01 -16.00
C GLU A 178 -5.22 4.88 -14.48
N PHE A 179 -6.20 4.35 -13.73
CA PHE A 179 -6.03 4.06 -12.31
C PHE A 179 -6.60 2.69 -11.93
N VAL A 180 -6.20 2.23 -10.77
CA VAL A 180 -6.74 1.04 -10.11
C VAL A 180 -7.32 1.45 -8.77
N HIS A 181 -8.56 1.02 -8.51
CA HIS A 181 -9.18 1.07 -7.20
C HIS A 181 -8.73 -0.13 -6.37
N VAL A 182 -8.35 0.09 -5.13
CA VAL A 182 -8.10 -0.94 -4.13
C VAL A 182 -8.91 -0.64 -2.88
N ASP A 183 -9.43 -1.69 -2.22
CA ASP A 183 -10.16 -1.54 -0.95
C ASP A 183 -10.01 -2.79 -0.05
N VAL A 184 -10.30 -2.63 1.23
CA VAL A 184 -10.30 -3.70 2.24
C VAL A 184 -11.70 -4.24 2.54
N GLY A 185 -12.64 -4.06 1.63
CA GLY A 185 -13.96 -4.68 1.69
C GLY A 185 -13.96 -6.14 1.23
N PRO A 186 -15.14 -6.70 0.90
CA PRO A 186 -15.23 -8.05 0.35
C PRO A 186 -14.42 -8.21 -0.95
N VAL A 187 -13.74 -9.35 -1.10
CA VAL A 187 -12.97 -9.65 -2.31
C VAL A 187 -13.90 -9.69 -3.53
N ARG A 188 -13.64 -8.80 -4.48
CA ARG A 188 -14.37 -8.67 -5.74
C ARG A 188 -13.53 -7.94 -6.77
N GLN A 189 -13.91 -8.05 -8.04
CA GLN A 189 -13.24 -7.33 -9.12
C GLN A 189 -14.26 -6.78 -10.13
N TRP A 190 -13.92 -5.66 -10.78
CA TRP A 190 -14.69 -5.09 -11.87
C TRP A 190 -13.80 -4.27 -12.79
N SER A 191 -14.31 -3.95 -13.98
CA SER A 191 -13.69 -3.02 -14.93
C SER A 191 -14.72 -1.99 -15.37
N TYR A 192 -14.26 -0.75 -15.60
CA TYR A 192 -15.09 0.33 -16.09
C TYR A 192 -14.40 1.08 -17.23
N GLY A 193 -15.15 1.39 -18.31
CA GLY A 193 -14.64 2.12 -19.47
C GLY A 193 -14.02 1.24 -20.56
N LEU A 194 -13.97 -0.09 -20.39
CA LEU A 194 -13.78 -0.99 -21.51
C LEU A 194 -15.09 -1.04 -22.30
N ALA A 195 -15.05 -0.77 -23.60
CA ALA A 195 -16.15 -1.14 -24.48
C ALA A 195 -16.40 -2.63 -24.23
N SER A 196 -17.64 -3.01 -23.89
CA SER A 196 -18.01 -4.41 -23.77
C SER A 196 -17.73 -5.05 -25.14
N HIS A 197 -16.61 -5.77 -25.26
CA HIS A 197 -16.51 -6.75 -26.31
C HIS A 197 -17.65 -7.74 -26.03
N ARG A 198 -18.73 -7.59 -26.80
CA ARG A 198 -19.77 -8.60 -26.91
C ARG A 198 -19.03 -9.92 -27.08
N SER A 199 -19.09 -10.77 -26.11
CA SER A 199 -18.71 -12.17 -26.26
C SER A 199 -19.51 -12.65 -27.46
N VAL A 200 -18.83 -12.91 -28.55
CA VAL A 200 -19.43 -13.64 -29.68
C VAL A 200 -19.78 -14.98 -29.05
N ALA A 201 -21.08 -15.16 -28.79
CA ALA A 201 -21.62 -16.42 -28.39
C ALA A 201 -21.19 -17.41 -29.45
N HIS A 202 -20.46 -18.43 -29.05
CA HIS A 202 -20.13 -19.56 -29.88
C HIS A 202 -21.48 -20.16 -30.34
N ASP A 203 -21.85 -19.84 -31.57
CA ASP A 203 -23.03 -20.35 -32.22
C ASP A 203 -22.83 -21.86 -32.34
N SER A 204 -23.46 -22.59 -31.40
CA SER A 204 -23.45 -24.04 -31.41
C SER A 204 -24.08 -24.51 -32.69
N VAL A 205 -23.25 -25.10 -33.55
CA VAL A 205 -23.61 -25.81 -34.75
C VAL A 205 -24.80 -26.71 -34.45
N ARG A 206 -25.95 -26.32 -34.99
CA ARG A 206 -27.19 -27.09 -34.94
C ARG A 206 -27.01 -28.26 -35.91
N PRO A 207 -27.09 -29.55 -35.47
CA PRO A 207 -26.97 -30.66 -36.38
C PRO A 207 -28.16 -30.65 -37.38
N ALA A 208 -27.83 -30.77 -38.64
CA ALA A 208 -28.80 -30.87 -39.75
C ALA A 208 -29.74 -32.04 -39.52
N ARG A 209 -31.04 -31.79 -39.42
CA ARG A 209 -32.07 -32.82 -39.47
C ARG A 209 -32.10 -33.44 -40.88
N SER A 210 -31.67 -34.69 -40.94
CA SER A 210 -31.88 -35.57 -42.09
C SER A 210 -33.38 -35.77 -42.32
N SER A 211 -33.90 -35.23 -43.42
CA SER A 211 -35.23 -35.51 -43.93
C SER A 211 -35.20 -36.83 -44.70
N ALA A 212 -35.55 -37.93 -44.03
CA ALA A 212 -35.90 -39.16 -44.72
C ALA A 212 -37.28 -38.99 -45.40
N ARG A 213 -37.28 -38.92 -46.71
CA ARG A 213 -38.47 -39.10 -47.53
C ARG A 213 -38.83 -40.58 -47.51
N GLY A 214 -39.92 -40.93 -46.85
CA GLY A 214 -40.62 -42.19 -47.11
C GLY A 214 -41.50 -42.07 -48.28
N ALA A 215 -41.17 -42.81 -49.35
CA ALA A 215 -42.06 -43.09 -50.42
C ALA A 215 -42.97 -44.23 -49.98
N THR A 216 -44.28 -44.09 -50.12
CA THR A 216 -45.23 -45.20 -50.27
C THR A 216 -46.04 -44.99 -51.49
N ALA A 217 -45.87 -45.94 -52.45
CA ALA A 217 -46.72 -46.15 -53.56
C ALA A 217 -47.94 -47.00 -53.11
N GLY A 218 -49.03 -46.89 -53.82
CA GLY A 218 -49.94 -47.97 -53.93
C GLY A 218 -51.41 -47.65 -53.73
N GLU A 219 -52.10 -47.73 -54.85
CA GLU A 219 -53.53 -47.98 -55.13
C GLU A 219 -54.55 -46.90 -54.83
#